data_8a72b82090506ff54d5db63e1ff6ebef
#
_entry.id   8a72b82090506ff54d5db63e1ff6ebef
#
_cell.length_a   1.000
_cell.length_b   1.000
_cell.length_c   1.000
_cell.angle_alpha   90.00
_cell.angle_beta   90.00
_cell.angle_gamma   90.00
#
_symmetry.space_group_name_H-M   'P 1'
#
loop_
_entity.id
_entity.type
_entity.pdbx_description
1 polymer ?
#
loop_
_entity_poly.entity_id
_entity_poly.type
_entity_poly.pdbx_seq_one_letter_code
_entity_poly.pdbx_strand_id
1 'polypeptide(L)'
;MKNRVLALILIPFLLFYSAEPILADEKEERMWQDESIYFIMVDRFANGDSTNDLDSDITDPRAYQGGDFKGINEKLDYIQDMGFTAIWLTPVFDNMEKGYHGYWINDFYNTDEHFGTLDEFKNLVEEAHSRDMKVILDFVVNHVGYDHPWLEDPSKQDWFHEDIGAVNWSDPESYQNGWIYGLPDLNTENEEVKEYIFDAAKWWIEETNIDGYRLDTVRHVPQEFWSEFSNEVKSVKDNFYLIGEIFDKDPRGIEAYTGLGIDGFVDFPLNEELRSVFQHVDVSMDRLPNYWKYSETFYEDPYLMGNFIDNHDMSRFTMLAEQNNMFPPTRWKQAITYMYTIPGIPIVYYGSEIALNGGEDPDNRRLMNFNTDEELIEYIGDVGQLRQELPALTRGTIELLGEDKGMLVYKREYEDETIVVAINDSSETKTIVVDASSLENKKET
;
A
#
# COMPACT_ATOMS: atom_id res chain seq x y z
N MET A 1 37.20 32.86 -23.49
CA MET A 1 35.86 33.09 -24.05
C MET A 1 34.87 32.73 -22.90
N LYS A 2 34.02 33.65 -22.52
CA LYS A 2 33.24 33.56 -21.27
C LYS A 2 31.96 32.79 -21.56
N ASN A 3 31.75 31.64 -20.90
CA ASN A 3 30.47 30.94 -20.87
C ASN A 3 29.56 31.64 -19.87
N ARG A 4 28.44 32.13 -20.37
CA ARG A 4 27.39 32.71 -19.55
C ARG A 4 26.40 31.61 -19.15
N VAL A 5 26.24 31.43 -17.85
CA VAL A 5 25.14 30.67 -17.26
C VAL A 5 23.88 31.51 -17.42
N LEU A 6 22.88 30.96 -18.10
CA LEU A 6 21.54 31.56 -18.20
C LEU A 6 20.68 30.98 -17.11
N ALA A 7 20.30 31.82 -16.14
CA ALA A 7 19.24 31.48 -15.18
C ALA A 7 17.89 31.76 -15.85
N LEU A 8 17.05 30.74 -16.03
CA LEU A 8 15.68 30.92 -16.52
C LEU A 8 14.79 31.37 -15.34
N ILE A 9 14.30 32.60 -15.42
CA ILE A 9 13.20 33.08 -14.59
C ILE A 9 11.92 32.84 -15.40
N LEU A 10 11.03 31.99 -14.87
CA LEU A 10 9.70 31.74 -15.43
C LEU A 10 8.81 32.97 -15.17
N ILE A 11 8.46 33.69 -16.24
CA ILE A 11 7.39 34.71 -16.24
C ILE A 11 6.20 34.07 -16.96
N PRO A 12 4.99 34.04 -16.40
CA PRO A 12 3.83 33.47 -17.08
C PRO A 12 3.36 34.42 -18.18
N PHE A 13 3.45 33.99 -19.42
CA PHE A 13 2.80 34.64 -20.55
C PHE A 13 1.38 34.08 -20.70
N LEU A 14 0.36 34.88 -20.42
CA LEU A 14 -1.02 34.61 -20.81
C LEU A 14 -1.19 34.91 -22.32
N LEU A 15 -1.21 33.88 -23.13
CA LEU A 15 -1.69 33.96 -24.51
C LEU A 15 -3.15 33.50 -24.57
N PHE A 16 -4.05 34.44 -24.88
CA PHE A 16 -5.41 34.11 -25.28
C PHE A 16 -5.40 33.47 -26.66
N TYR A 17 -5.57 32.17 -26.74
CA TYR A 17 -5.97 31.48 -27.95
C TYR A 17 -7.47 31.26 -27.92
N SER A 18 -8.16 31.60 -29.02
CA SER A 18 -9.55 31.23 -29.24
C SER A 18 -9.61 29.69 -29.36
N ALA A 19 -10.11 29.03 -28.33
CA ALA A 19 -10.33 27.59 -28.34
C ALA A 19 -11.43 27.26 -29.33
N GLU A 20 -11.08 26.57 -30.43
CA GLU A 20 -12.04 25.64 -31.04
C GLU A 20 -12.38 24.56 -29.98
N PRO A 21 -13.63 24.02 -29.98
CA PRO A 21 -13.94 22.96 -29.03
C PRO A 21 -13.03 21.78 -29.35
N ILE A 22 -12.00 21.60 -28.52
CA ILE A 22 -11.28 20.34 -28.45
C ILE A 22 -12.37 19.33 -28.07
N LEU A 23 -12.64 18.37 -28.96
CA LEU A 23 -13.33 17.14 -28.62
C LEU A 23 -12.63 16.69 -27.31
N ALA A 24 -13.39 16.52 -26.24
CA ALA A 24 -12.85 15.98 -25.01
C ALA A 24 -12.06 14.72 -25.42
N ASP A 25 -10.75 14.74 -25.25
CA ASP A 25 -9.96 13.53 -25.28
C ASP A 25 -10.70 12.57 -24.34
N GLU A 26 -11.10 11.41 -24.84
CA GLU A 26 -11.62 10.36 -23.97
C GLU A 26 -10.52 10.17 -22.94
N LYS A 27 -10.78 10.58 -21.68
CA LYS A 27 -9.84 10.48 -20.58
C LYS A 27 -9.44 9.00 -20.54
N GLU A 28 -8.19 8.70 -20.85
CA GLU A 28 -7.73 7.32 -20.86
C GLU A 28 -8.06 6.69 -19.51
N GLU A 29 -8.64 5.49 -19.54
CA GLU A 29 -9.09 4.83 -18.31
C GLU A 29 -7.88 4.63 -17.38
N ARG A 30 -8.02 5.09 -16.13
CA ARG A 30 -6.96 5.01 -15.13
C ARG A 30 -6.76 3.56 -14.71
N MET A 31 -5.56 3.05 -14.90
CA MET A 31 -5.14 1.70 -14.55
C MET A 31 -4.65 1.65 -13.10
N TRP A 32 -4.51 0.46 -12.51
CA TRP A 32 -4.04 0.34 -11.14
C TRP A 32 -2.63 0.88 -10.90
N GLN A 33 -1.72 0.75 -11.85
CA GLN A 33 -0.37 1.34 -11.76
C GLN A 33 -0.38 2.88 -11.69
N ASP A 34 -1.47 3.53 -12.08
CA ASP A 34 -1.63 4.99 -12.00
C ASP A 34 -2.03 5.44 -10.59
N GLU A 35 -2.46 4.49 -9.73
CA GLU A 35 -2.93 4.81 -8.39
C GLU A 35 -1.78 5.11 -7.41
N SER A 36 -2.14 5.82 -6.35
CA SER A 36 -1.39 5.92 -5.10
C SER A 36 -2.34 5.65 -3.93
N ILE A 37 -1.92 4.78 -3.01
CA ILE A 37 -2.77 4.20 -1.97
C ILE A 37 -2.43 4.82 -0.62
N TYR A 38 -3.45 5.31 0.09
CA TYR A 38 -3.33 5.68 1.49
C TYR A 38 -3.87 4.55 2.37
N PHE A 39 -3.00 3.94 3.17
CA PHE A 39 -3.32 2.80 4.00
C PHE A 39 -3.78 3.24 5.39
N ILE A 40 -5.00 2.88 5.77
CA ILE A 40 -5.68 3.32 6.99
C ILE A 40 -5.92 2.12 7.92
N MET A 41 -5.46 2.22 9.16
CA MET A 41 -5.99 1.41 10.25
C MET A 41 -7.23 2.12 10.79
N VAL A 42 -8.42 1.52 10.59
CA VAL A 42 -9.72 2.16 10.84
C VAL A 42 -9.81 2.73 12.24
N ASP A 43 -9.57 1.92 13.26
CA ASP A 43 -9.65 2.31 14.67
C ASP A 43 -8.72 3.47 15.08
N ARG A 44 -7.63 3.68 14.34
CA ARG A 44 -6.56 4.61 14.72
C ARG A 44 -6.55 5.91 13.94
N PHE A 45 -7.43 6.06 12.95
CA PHE A 45 -7.36 7.18 12.03
C PHE A 45 -8.19 8.38 12.50
N ALA A 46 -9.50 8.28 12.52
CA ALA A 46 -10.36 9.40 12.91
C ALA A 46 -11.66 8.90 13.51
N ASN A 47 -12.07 9.51 14.64
CA ASN A 47 -13.35 9.28 15.27
C ASN A 47 -14.37 10.31 14.76
N GLY A 48 -15.42 9.85 14.09
CA GLY A 48 -16.51 10.66 13.55
C GLY A 48 -17.83 10.47 14.32
N ASP A 49 -17.95 9.36 15.06
CA ASP A 49 -19.15 9.02 15.83
C ASP A 49 -18.85 8.45 17.22
N SER A 50 -18.85 9.31 18.23
CA SER A 50 -18.62 8.87 19.61
C SER A 50 -19.72 7.98 20.21
N THR A 51 -20.77 7.66 19.46
CA THR A 51 -21.82 6.76 19.94
C THR A 51 -21.46 5.28 19.74
N ASN A 52 -20.48 4.98 18.90
CA ASN A 52 -19.92 3.64 18.69
C ASN A 52 -18.59 3.40 19.42
N ASP A 53 -18.14 4.35 20.25
CA ASP A 53 -16.91 4.20 21.08
C ASP A 53 -17.01 3.08 22.14
N LEU A 54 -18.19 2.62 22.46
CA LEU A 54 -18.51 1.48 23.36
C LEU A 54 -17.55 1.34 24.56
N ASP A 55 -16.60 0.40 24.49
CA ASP A 55 -15.57 0.13 25.49
C ASP A 55 -14.18 0.66 25.07
N SER A 56 -14.12 1.61 24.15
CA SER A 56 -12.89 2.23 23.67
C SER A 56 -12.09 2.88 24.82
N ASP A 57 -10.78 2.68 24.81
CA ASP A 57 -9.85 3.27 25.78
C ASP A 57 -8.60 3.83 25.08
N ILE A 58 -8.56 5.14 24.88
CA ILE A 58 -7.43 5.84 24.24
C ILE A 58 -6.12 5.75 25.05
N THR A 59 -6.16 5.26 26.29
CA THR A 59 -4.96 5.09 27.13
C THR A 59 -4.36 3.70 27.04
N ASP A 60 -5.14 2.71 26.56
CA ASP A 60 -4.65 1.35 26.28
C ASP A 60 -4.37 1.21 24.77
N PRO A 61 -3.10 1.05 24.36
CA PRO A 61 -2.77 0.90 22.93
C PRO A 61 -3.28 -0.42 22.32
N ARG A 62 -3.79 -1.35 23.12
CA ARG A 62 -4.37 -2.62 22.69
C ARG A 62 -5.90 -2.68 22.77
N ALA A 63 -6.54 -1.58 23.16
CA ALA A 63 -7.99 -1.42 23.10
C ALA A 63 -8.42 -0.70 21.82
N TYR A 64 -9.72 -0.73 21.52
CA TYR A 64 -10.30 0.18 20.54
C TYR A 64 -10.08 1.63 21.01
N GLN A 65 -9.82 2.53 20.06
CA GLN A 65 -9.56 3.94 20.33
C GLN A 65 -10.51 4.89 19.58
N GLY A 66 -11.52 4.32 18.92
CA GLY A 66 -12.70 5.04 18.44
C GLY A 66 -12.61 5.55 17.01
N GLY A 67 -11.63 5.14 16.19
CA GLY A 67 -11.65 5.43 14.75
C GLY A 67 -12.74 4.64 14.04
N ASP A 68 -13.45 5.28 13.08
CA ASP A 68 -14.65 4.75 12.47
C ASP A 68 -14.84 5.19 11.00
N PHE A 69 -15.82 4.61 10.29
CA PHE A 69 -16.12 4.91 8.89
C PHE A 69 -16.50 6.38 8.67
N LYS A 70 -17.22 6.96 9.60
CA LYS A 70 -17.64 8.34 9.51
C LYS A 70 -16.45 9.30 9.67
N GLY A 71 -15.52 8.99 10.57
CA GLY A 71 -14.28 9.74 10.72
C GLY A 71 -13.40 9.66 9.48
N ILE A 72 -13.29 8.49 8.85
CA ILE A 72 -12.58 8.35 7.57
C ILE A 72 -13.27 9.19 6.50
N ASN A 73 -14.60 9.09 6.41
CA ASN A 73 -15.40 9.86 5.43
C ASN A 73 -15.18 11.37 5.56
N GLU A 74 -15.14 11.90 6.79
CA GLU A 74 -14.84 13.30 7.07
C GLU A 74 -13.41 13.72 6.69
N LYS A 75 -12.51 12.77 6.41
CA LYS A 75 -11.11 12.98 6.06
C LYS A 75 -10.77 12.64 4.61
N LEU A 76 -11.72 12.27 3.78
CA LEU A 76 -11.45 11.94 2.37
C LEU A 76 -10.85 13.13 1.61
N ASP A 77 -11.29 14.36 1.88
CA ASP A 77 -10.71 15.56 1.26
C ASP A 77 -9.22 15.74 1.67
N TYR A 78 -8.89 15.50 2.95
CA TYR A 78 -7.50 15.51 3.43
C TYR A 78 -6.62 14.49 2.67
N ILE A 79 -7.14 13.29 2.44
CA ILE A 79 -6.43 12.24 1.71
C ILE A 79 -6.27 12.62 0.23
N GLN A 80 -7.33 13.14 -0.39
CA GLN A 80 -7.33 13.58 -1.79
C GLN A 80 -6.37 14.76 -2.02
N ASP A 81 -6.33 15.73 -1.11
CA ASP A 81 -5.45 16.90 -1.19
C ASP A 81 -3.95 16.52 -1.15
N MET A 82 -3.61 15.37 -0.55
CA MET A 82 -2.27 14.78 -0.62
C MET A 82 -1.99 14.01 -1.91
N GLY A 83 -2.91 13.98 -2.87
CA GLY A 83 -2.74 13.34 -4.16
C GLY A 83 -2.96 11.82 -4.14
N PHE A 84 -3.56 11.25 -3.10
CA PHE A 84 -3.93 9.84 -3.10
C PHE A 84 -5.20 9.62 -3.92
N THR A 85 -5.20 8.50 -4.64
CA THR A 85 -6.27 8.12 -5.57
C THR A 85 -6.95 6.81 -5.16
N ALA A 86 -6.48 6.17 -4.11
CA ALA A 86 -7.09 5.01 -3.50
C ALA A 86 -6.85 5.00 -1.98
N ILE A 87 -7.77 4.36 -1.25
CA ILE A 87 -7.59 4.02 0.16
C ILE A 87 -7.55 2.50 0.34
N TRP A 88 -6.72 2.02 1.25
CA TRP A 88 -6.74 0.65 1.74
C TRP A 88 -7.10 0.68 3.21
N LEU A 89 -8.14 -0.06 3.60
CA LEU A 89 -8.63 -0.17 4.98
C LEU A 89 -8.24 -1.52 5.57
N THR A 90 -7.77 -1.54 6.84
CA THR A 90 -7.68 -2.79 7.61
C THR A 90 -9.03 -3.51 7.62
N PRO A 91 -9.09 -4.83 7.93
CA PRO A 91 -10.35 -5.56 7.88
C PRO A 91 -11.42 -4.88 8.71
N VAL A 92 -12.64 -4.80 8.15
CA VAL A 92 -13.78 -4.08 8.77
C VAL A 92 -14.84 -5.02 9.34
N PHE A 93 -14.59 -6.33 9.25
CA PHE A 93 -15.50 -7.37 9.71
C PHE A 93 -15.70 -7.35 11.23
N ASP A 94 -16.81 -7.92 11.71
CA ASP A 94 -17.03 -8.11 13.15
C ASP A 94 -15.86 -8.91 13.75
N ASN A 95 -15.28 -8.39 14.82
CA ASN A 95 -14.10 -8.95 15.46
C ASN A 95 -14.38 -9.39 16.90
N MET A 96 -13.53 -10.24 17.41
CA MET A 96 -13.56 -10.59 18.83
C MET A 96 -13.18 -9.38 19.72
N GLU A 97 -13.47 -9.48 21.02
CA GLU A 97 -13.09 -8.46 22.00
C GLU A 97 -11.61 -8.03 21.84
N LYS A 98 -11.35 -6.74 21.76
CA LYS A 98 -10.05 -6.11 21.51
C LYS A 98 -9.44 -6.35 20.12
N GLY A 99 -10.22 -6.81 19.16
CA GLY A 99 -9.79 -6.99 17.77
C GLY A 99 -9.69 -5.69 16.96
N TYR A 100 -9.32 -4.57 17.60
CA TYR A 100 -9.29 -3.22 17.02
C TYR A 100 -8.58 -3.11 15.64
N HIS A 101 -7.71 -4.04 15.34
CA HIS A 101 -6.96 -4.10 14.08
C HIS A 101 -7.71 -4.80 12.93
N GLY A 102 -8.81 -5.53 13.25
CA GLY A 102 -9.66 -6.19 12.26
C GLY A 102 -9.28 -7.63 11.90
N TYR A 103 -8.13 -8.15 12.35
CA TYR A 103 -7.64 -9.48 11.93
C TYR A 103 -8.13 -10.66 12.79
N TRP A 104 -8.98 -10.44 13.79
CA TRP A 104 -9.55 -11.50 14.64
C TRP A 104 -11.04 -11.65 14.37
N ILE A 105 -11.39 -12.07 13.16
CA ILE A 105 -12.75 -12.06 12.63
C ILE A 105 -13.63 -13.05 13.38
N ASN A 106 -14.84 -12.61 13.74
CA ASN A 106 -15.94 -13.42 14.28
C ASN A 106 -17.07 -13.62 13.27
N ASP A 107 -17.34 -12.65 12.41
CA ASP A 107 -18.37 -12.74 11.38
C ASP A 107 -17.93 -12.03 10.12
N PHE A 108 -17.86 -12.79 9.02
CA PHE A 108 -17.45 -12.27 7.72
C PHE A 108 -18.54 -11.45 7.00
N TYR A 109 -19.78 -11.43 7.47
CA TYR A 109 -20.90 -10.76 6.81
C TYR A 109 -21.41 -9.52 7.54
N ASN A 110 -20.81 -9.17 8.67
CA ASN A 110 -21.13 -7.97 9.44
C ASN A 110 -19.90 -7.09 9.61
N THR A 111 -20.12 -5.78 9.74
CA THR A 111 -19.09 -4.82 10.16
C THR A 111 -18.91 -4.86 11.66
N ASP A 112 -17.69 -4.56 12.14
CA ASP A 112 -17.44 -4.36 13.57
C ASP A 112 -18.23 -3.15 14.08
N GLU A 113 -18.89 -3.32 15.21
CA GLU A 113 -19.77 -2.30 15.80
C GLU A 113 -19.03 -1.01 16.20
N HIS A 114 -17.70 -1.10 16.46
CA HIS A 114 -16.87 0.06 16.76
C HIS A 114 -16.56 0.90 15.51
N PHE A 115 -16.60 0.29 14.32
CA PHE A 115 -16.30 0.98 13.07
C PHE A 115 -17.54 1.58 12.42
N GLY A 116 -18.73 1.07 12.78
CA GLY A 116 -20.01 1.51 12.25
C GLY A 116 -20.76 0.42 11.50
N THR A 117 -21.87 0.83 10.90
CA THR A 117 -22.78 -0.08 10.17
C THR A 117 -22.32 -0.32 8.73
N LEU A 118 -22.84 -1.40 8.12
CA LEU A 118 -22.65 -1.67 6.70
C LEU A 118 -23.10 -0.51 5.80
N ASP A 119 -24.19 0.17 6.17
CA ASP A 119 -24.68 1.34 5.42
C ASP A 119 -23.70 2.52 5.49
N GLU A 120 -23.03 2.72 6.62
CA GLU A 120 -21.98 3.73 6.77
C GLU A 120 -20.74 3.36 5.97
N PHE A 121 -20.37 2.08 5.93
CA PHE A 121 -19.28 1.61 5.07
C PHE A 121 -19.61 1.79 3.57
N LYS A 122 -20.83 1.45 3.13
CA LYS A 122 -21.30 1.72 1.77
C LYS A 122 -21.23 3.21 1.42
N ASN A 123 -21.64 4.06 2.35
CA ASN A 123 -21.55 5.52 2.18
C ASN A 123 -20.08 5.98 2.06
N LEU A 124 -19.17 5.41 2.84
CA LEU A 124 -17.73 5.71 2.71
C LEU A 124 -17.20 5.36 1.31
N VAL A 125 -17.57 4.18 0.79
CA VAL A 125 -17.17 3.77 -0.56
C VAL A 125 -17.76 4.69 -1.64
N GLU A 126 -19.05 5.06 -1.54
CA GLU A 126 -19.71 5.99 -2.45
C GLU A 126 -19.05 7.38 -2.44
N GLU A 127 -18.71 7.89 -1.25
CA GLU A 127 -18.03 9.18 -1.08
C GLU A 127 -16.58 9.17 -1.60
N ALA A 128 -15.86 8.04 -1.45
CA ALA A 128 -14.55 7.84 -2.06
C ALA A 128 -14.67 7.85 -3.59
N HIS A 129 -15.60 7.10 -4.16
CA HIS A 129 -15.86 7.06 -5.60
C HIS A 129 -16.29 8.43 -6.16
N SER A 130 -17.06 9.22 -5.40
CA SER A 130 -17.46 10.59 -5.82
C SER A 130 -16.24 11.52 -5.99
N ARG A 131 -15.12 11.18 -5.36
CA ARG A 131 -13.82 11.86 -5.45
C ARG A 131 -12.86 11.19 -6.42
N ASP A 132 -13.33 10.24 -7.23
CA ASP A 132 -12.52 9.43 -8.15
C ASP A 132 -11.43 8.62 -7.40
N MET A 133 -11.69 8.22 -6.16
CA MET A 133 -10.83 7.40 -5.32
C MET A 133 -11.33 5.96 -5.26
N LYS A 134 -10.43 5.00 -5.41
CA LYS A 134 -10.73 3.56 -5.27
C LYS A 134 -10.65 3.12 -3.81
N VAL A 135 -11.33 2.02 -3.48
CA VAL A 135 -11.32 1.44 -2.13
C VAL A 135 -10.87 0.00 -2.17
N ILE A 136 -9.80 -0.31 -1.42
CA ILE A 136 -9.27 -1.65 -1.19
C ILE A 136 -9.64 -2.06 0.24
N LEU A 137 -10.26 -3.22 0.39
CA LEU A 137 -10.56 -3.82 1.68
C LEU A 137 -9.56 -4.93 1.99
N ASP A 138 -9.03 -4.96 3.20
CA ASP A 138 -8.21 -6.08 3.67
C ASP A 138 -9.08 -7.31 3.92
N PHE A 139 -8.73 -8.45 3.35
CA PHE A 139 -9.50 -9.67 3.43
C PHE A 139 -8.64 -10.83 3.96
N VAL A 140 -9.06 -11.36 5.12
CA VAL A 140 -8.38 -12.46 5.81
C VAL A 140 -9.01 -13.78 5.41
N VAL A 141 -8.21 -14.68 4.87
CA VAL A 141 -8.65 -16.02 4.45
C VAL A 141 -8.17 -17.11 5.39
N ASN A 142 -6.95 -16.96 5.91
CA ASN A 142 -6.21 -18.02 6.59
C ASN A 142 -6.81 -18.43 7.95
N HIS A 143 -7.36 -17.49 8.71
CA HIS A 143 -7.70 -17.70 10.11
C HIS A 143 -8.90 -16.89 10.58
N VAL A 144 -9.37 -17.20 11.76
CA VAL A 144 -10.42 -16.49 12.49
C VAL A 144 -9.93 -16.05 13.87
N GLY A 145 -10.76 -15.33 14.63
CA GLY A 145 -10.45 -14.95 16.02
C GLY A 145 -10.25 -16.16 16.96
N TYR A 146 -9.48 -15.98 18.03
CA TYR A 146 -9.05 -17.05 18.95
C TYR A 146 -10.16 -17.87 19.57
N ASP A 147 -11.32 -17.29 19.81
CA ASP A 147 -12.48 -17.90 20.44
C ASP A 147 -13.70 -17.90 19.51
N HIS A 148 -13.45 -17.99 18.20
CA HIS A 148 -14.49 -18.00 17.19
C HIS A 148 -15.56 -19.06 17.49
N PRO A 149 -16.87 -18.74 17.39
CA PRO A 149 -17.96 -19.66 17.73
C PRO A 149 -17.95 -21.01 16.99
N TRP A 150 -17.35 -21.06 15.80
CA TRP A 150 -17.24 -22.30 15.04
C TRP A 150 -16.38 -23.37 15.71
N LEU A 151 -15.45 -23.00 16.59
CA LEU A 151 -14.61 -23.94 17.34
C LEU A 151 -15.44 -24.83 18.29
N GLU A 152 -16.57 -24.31 18.78
CA GLU A 152 -17.49 -25.00 19.66
C GLU A 152 -18.61 -25.76 18.90
N ASP A 153 -18.73 -25.55 17.58
CA ASP A 153 -19.74 -26.19 16.74
C ASP A 153 -19.27 -27.57 16.26
N PRO A 154 -19.93 -28.67 16.70
CA PRO A 154 -19.55 -30.02 16.27
C PRO A 154 -19.66 -30.26 14.77
N SER A 155 -20.44 -29.45 14.04
CA SER A 155 -20.58 -29.58 12.58
C SER A 155 -19.47 -28.89 11.79
N LYS A 156 -18.59 -28.14 12.46
CA LYS A 156 -17.52 -27.36 11.85
C LYS A 156 -16.11 -27.78 12.28
N GLN A 157 -15.99 -28.94 12.90
CA GLN A 157 -14.67 -29.40 13.39
C GLN A 157 -13.66 -29.68 12.27
N ASP A 158 -14.12 -30.02 11.08
CA ASP A 158 -13.30 -30.21 9.89
C ASP A 158 -13.08 -28.91 9.08
N TRP A 159 -13.61 -27.80 9.58
CA TRP A 159 -13.36 -26.46 9.03
C TRP A 159 -12.00 -25.90 9.42
N PHE A 160 -11.33 -26.53 10.39
CA PHE A 160 -10.04 -26.09 10.90
C PHE A 160 -8.98 -27.16 10.74
N HIS A 161 -7.77 -26.77 10.49
CA HIS A 161 -6.62 -27.64 10.68
C HIS A 161 -6.39 -27.91 12.18
N GLU A 162 -5.68 -29.01 12.47
CA GLU A 162 -5.33 -29.32 13.86
C GLU A 162 -4.32 -28.30 14.41
N ASP A 163 -4.51 -27.87 15.66
CA ASP A 163 -3.50 -27.10 16.36
C ASP A 163 -2.27 -27.97 16.63
N ILE A 164 -1.25 -27.81 15.79
CA ILE A 164 0.02 -28.53 15.90
C ILE A 164 1.01 -27.85 16.86
N GLY A 165 0.58 -26.77 17.54
CA GLY A 165 1.42 -25.96 18.40
C GLY A 165 2.36 -25.04 17.61
N ALA A 166 3.65 -25.07 17.89
CA ALA A 166 4.59 -24.16 17.24
C ALA A 166 4.78 -24.49 15.75
N VAL A 167 4.50 -23.49 14.92
CA VAL A 167 4.68 -23.55 13.46
C VAL A 167 6.17 -23.60 13.11
N ASN A 168 6.54 -24.51 12.22
CA ASN A 168 7.86 -24.56 11.61
C ASN A 168 7.90 -23.69 10.33
N TRP A 169 8.41 -22.48 10.43
CA TRP A 169 8.48 -21.51 9.34
C TRP A 169 9.33 -21.93 8.13
N SER A 170 10.08 -23.03 8.23
CA SER A 170 10.87 -23.60 7.13
C SER A 170 10.17 -24.73 6.40
N ASP A 171 8.99 -25.15 6.85
CA ASP A 171 8.21 -26.24 6.33
C ASP A 171 6.86 -25.74 5.82
N PRO A 172 6.63 -25.73 4.49
CA PRO A 172 5.37 -25.27 3.90
C PRO A 172 4.13 -25.93 4.49
N GLU A 173 4.15 -27.25 4.69
CA GLU A 173 3.02 -27.97 5.28
C GLU A 173 2.71 -27.45 6.69
N SER A 174 3.74 -27.14 7.46
CA SER A 174 3.57 -26.64 8.83
C SER A 174 3.04 -25.21 8.89
N TYR A 175 3.51 -24.32 8.01
CA TYR A 175 3.05 -22.92 8.05
C TYR A 175 1.76 -22.66 7.25
N GLN A 176 1.32 -23.62 6.43
CA GLN A 176 0.04 -23.54 5.72
C GLN A 176 -1.11 -24.22 6.48
N ASN A 177 -0.81 -25.18 7.36
CA ASN A 177 -1.82 -25.94 8.08
C ASN A 177 -1.71 -25.76 9.60
N GLY A 178 -0.89 -24.84 10.07
CA GLY A 178 -0.66 -24.63 11.48
C GLY A 178 -1.22 -23.31 11.97
N TRP A 179 -1.71 -23.28 13.21
CA TRP A 179 -2.27 -22.09 13.85
C TRP A 179 -1.19 -21.04 14.11
N ILE A 180 -0.98 -20.14 13.15
CA ILE A 180 0.01 -19.07 13.26
C ILE A 180 -0.34 -18.17 14.45
N TYR A 181 0.63 -17.99 15.35
CA TYR A 181 0.43 -17.27 16.61
C TYR A 181 -0.74 -17.80 17.47
N GLY A 182 -1.21 -19.03 17.22
CA GLY A 182 -2.35 -19.63 17.93
C GLY A 182 -3.72 -19.23 17.39
N LEU A 183 -3.79 -18.54 16.27
CA LEU A 183 -5.04 -18.22 15.58
C LEU A 183 -5.59 -19.47 14.89
N PRO A 184 -6.90 -19.77 15.06
CA PRO A 184 -7.54 -20.93 14.44
C PRO A 184 -7.44 -20.88 12.93
N ASP A 185 -6.70 -21.81 12.37
CA ASP A 185 -6.38 -21.90 10.95
C ASP A 185 -7.50 -22.58 10.18
N LEU A 186 -8.02 -21.92 9.15
CA LEU A 186 -9.11 -22.44 8.34
C LEU A 186 -8.60 -23.48 7.33
N ASN A 187 -9.24 -24.65 7.31
CA ASN A 187 -8.99 -25.70 6.34
C ASN A 187 -9.56 -25.30 4.96
N THR A 188 -8.79 -24.55 4.20
CA THR A 188 -9.20 -24.04 2.87
C THR A 188 -9.27 -25.12 1.79
N GLU A 189 -8.82 -26.35 2.07
CA GLU A 189 -9.02 -27.54 1.23
C GLU A 189 -10.41 -28.16 1.44
N ASN A 190 -11.10 -27.82 2.54
CA ASN A 190 -12.49 -28.19 2.73
C ASN A 190 -13.40 -27.35 1.84
N GLU A 191 -14.18 -28.00 0.98
CA GLU A 191 -15.05 -27.33 0.01
C GLU A 191 -16.08 -26.40 0.69
N GLU A 192 -16.62 -26.76 1.86
CA GLU A 192 -17.59 -25.92 2.57
C GLU A 192 -16.93 -24.62 3.11
N VAL A 193 -15.67 -24.70 3.55
CA VAL A 193 -14.88 -23.52 3.98
C VAL A 193 -14.59 -22.66 2.77
N LYS A 194 -14.11 -23.26 1.70
CA LYS A 194 -13.77 -22.58 0.45
C LYS A 194 -14.98 -21.82 -0.12
N GLU A 195 -16.13 -22.53 -0.26
CA GLU A 195 -17.38 -21.93 -0.73
C GLU A 195 -17.83 -20.75 0.19
N TYR A 196 -17.74 -20.93 1.51
CA TYR A 196 -18.11 -19.87 2.46
C TYR A 196 -17.27 -18.60 2.28
N ILE A 197 -15.93 -18.75 2.17
CA ILE A 197 -15.01 -17.64 1.99
C ILE A 197 -15.22 -16.95 0.63
N PHE A 198 -15.42 -17.74 -0.45
CA PHE A 198 -15.70 -17.19 -1.78
C PHE A 198 -17.02 -16.41 -1.82
N ASP A 199 -18.06 -16.96 -1.18
CA ASP A 199 -19.36 -16.30 -1.10
C ASP A 199 -19.29 -15.01 -0.28
N ALA A 200 -18.56 -15.01 0.85
CA ALA A 200 -18.33 -13.81 1.64
C ALA A 200 -17.57 -12.74 0.82
N ALA A 201 -16.50 -13.12 0.13
CA ALA A 201 -15.74 -12.20 -0.70
C ALA A 201 -16.59 -11.59 -1.84
N LYS A 202 -17.36 -12.42 -2.55
CA LYS A 202 -18.27 -11.93 -3.59
C LYS A 202 -19.36 -11.00 -3.03
N TRP A 203 -19.92 -11.37 -1.87
CA TRP A 203 -20.96 -10.58 -1.21
C TRP A 203 -20.48 -9.16 -0.87
N TRP A 204 -19.26 -9.02 -0.33
CA TRP A 204 -18.70 -7.70 -0.04
C TRP A 204 -18.52 -6.85 -1.30
N ILE A 205 -18.10 -7.43 -2.43
CA ILE A 205 -17.98 -6.73 -3.70
C ILE A 205 -19.36 -6.26 -4.20
N GLU A 206 -20.36 -7.15 -4.17
CA GLU A 206 -21.73 -6.87 -4.64
C GLU A 206 -22.43 -5.82 -3.77
N GLU A 207 -22.27 -5.91 -2.45
CA GLU A 207 -22.97 -5.04 -1.51
C GLU A 207 -22.34 -3.66 -1.39
N THR A 208 -21.02 -3.55 -1.52
CA THR A 208 -20.29 -2.33 -1.19
C THR A 208 -19.61 -1.68 -2.37
N ASN A 209 -19.50 -2.40 -3.50
CA ASN A 209 -18.81 -1.93 -4.71
C ASN A 209 -17.33 -1.53 -4.51
N ILE A 210 -16.62 -2.11 -3.55
CA ILE A 210 -15.17 -1.93 -3.39
C ILE A 210 -14.42 -2.33 -4.66
N ASP A 211 -13.16 -1.86 -4.82
CA ASP A 211 -12.40 -1.97 -6.07
C ASP A 211 -11.28 -3.00 -6.01
N GLY A 212 -10.96 -3.50 -4.83
CA GLY A 212 -9.91 -4.50 -4.66
C GLY A 212 -9.88 -5.10 -3.27
N TYR A 213 -9.11 -6.17 -3.16
CA TYR A 213 -8.72 -6.76 -1.88
C TYR A 213 -7.22 -6.70 -1.67
N ARG A 214 -6.81 -6.35 -0.45
CA ARG A 214 -5.52 -6.77 0.05
C ARG A 214 -5.73 -8.13 0.73
N LEU A 215 -5.01 -9.14 0.25
CA LEU A 215 -5.11 -10.51 0.73
C LEU A 215 -4.08 -10.76 1.83
N ASP A 216 -4.57 -10.95 3.04
CA ASP A 216 -3.76 -11.24 4.21
C ASP A 216 -3.11 -12.63 4.10
N THR A 217 -1.89 -12.78 4.59
CA THR A 217 -1.23 -14.06 4.82
C THR A 217 -1.24 -15.03 3.62
N VAL A 218 -1.08 -14.54 2.37
CA VAL A 218 -1.17 -15.35 1.14
C VAL A 218 -0.29 -16.61 1.20
N ARG A 219 0.89 -16.52 1.79
CA ARG A 219 1.83 -17.63 1.94
C ARG A 219 1.30 -18.79 2.79
N HIS A 220 0.34 -18.51 3.66
CA HIS A 220 -0.19 -19.46 4.64
C HIS A 220 -1.40 -20.24 4.14
N VAL A 221 -1.84 -19.96 2.91
CA VAL A 221 -2.94 -20.66 2.22
C VAL A 221 -2.37 -21.37 0.99
N PRO A 222 -2.85 -22.60 0.66
CA PRO A 222 -2.41 -23.33 -0.52
C PRO A 222 -2.57 -22.55 -1.81
N GLN A 223 -1.61 -22.69 -2.74
CA GLN A 223 -1.60 -21.93 -3.99
C GLN A 223 -2.84 -22.15 -4.87
N GLU A 224 -3.36 -23.37 -4.86
CA GLU A 224 -4.53 -23.77 -5.62
C GLU A 224 -5.77 -22.96 -5.23
N PHE A 225 -5.92 -22.63 -3.95
CA PHE A 225 -7.00 -21.78 -3.44
C PHE A 225 -6.99 -20.41 -4.12
N TRP A 226 -5.83 -19.77 -4.23
CA TRP A 226 -5.74 -18.43 -4.77
C TRP A 226 -6.15 -18.32 -6.24
N SER A 227 -5.86 -19.34 -7.05
CA SER A 227 -6.29 -19.37 -8.44
C SER A 227 -7.81 -19.46 -8.58
N GLU A 228 -8.47 -20.23 -7.71
CA GLU A 228 -9.91 -20.34 -7.67
C GLU A 228 -10.54 -19.05 -7.13
N PHE A 229 -10.03 -18.54 -5.98
CA PHE A 229 -10.49 -17.30 -5.36
C PHE A 229 -10.43 -16.11 -6.32
N SER A 230 -9.30 -15.93 -7.01
CA SER A 230 -9.13 -14.80 -7.93
C SER A 230 -10.12 -14.85 -9.11
N ASN A 231 -10.39 -16.04 -9.65
CA ASN A 231 -11.39 -16.22 -10.69
C ASN A 231 -12.80 -15.90 -10.20
N GLU A 232 -13.16 -16.33 -8.98
CA GLU A 232 -14.47 -16.07 -8.38
C GLU A 232 -14.70 -14.58 -8.16
N VAL A 233 -13.79 -13.88 -7.49
CA VAL A 233 -13.97 -12.45 -7.18
C VAL A 233 -13.91 -11.57 -8.42
N LYS A 234 -13.00 -11.85 -9.36
CA LYS A 234 -12.89 -11.10 -10.63
C LYS A 234 -14.07 -11.35 -11.57
N SER A 235 -14.83 -12.42 -11.37
CA SER A 235 -16.09 -12.66 -12.12
C SER A 235 -17.21 -11.70 -11.71
N VAL A 236 -17.12 -11.08 -10.52
CA VAL A 236 -18.15 -10.16 -9.99
C VAL A 236 -17.94 -8.73 -10.48
N LYS A 237 -16.68 -8.29 -10.55
CA LYS A 237 -16.35 -6.90 -10.93
C LYS A 237 -15.13 -6.90 -11.84
N ASP A 238 -15.28 -6.31 -13.04
CA ASP A 238 -14.18 -6.10 -13.97
C ASP A 238 -13.09 -5.18 -13.33
N ASN A 239 -11.83 -5.42 -13.65
CA ASN A 239 -10.67 -4.66 -13.12
C ASN A 239 -10.54 -4.69 -11.58
N PHE A 240 -11.15 -5.68 -10.90
CA PHE A 240 -11.01 -5.87 -9.47
C PHE A 240 -9.56 -6.25 -9.11
N TYR A 241 -8.91 -5.43 -8.28
CA TYR A 241 -7.48 -5.57 -7.98
C TYR A 241 -7.25 -6.46 -6.77
N LEU A 242 -6.30 -7.39 -6.91
CA LEU A 242 -5.85 -8.25 -5.82
C LEU A 242 -4.38 -7.96 -5.52
N ILE A 243 -4.11 -7.47 -4.32
CA ILE A 243 -2.75 -7.27 -3.82
C ILE A 243 -2.49 -8.23 -2.66
N GLY A 244 -1.56 -9.16 -2.83
CA GLY A 244 -1.25 -10.19 -1.84
C GLY A 244 -0.19 -9.76 -0.83
N GLU A 245 -0.31 -10.26 0.40
CA GLU A 245 0.77 -10.13 1.37
C GLU A 245 1.59 -11.41 1.43
N ILE A 246 2.89 -11.27 1.16
CA ILE A 246 3.89 -12.29 1.46
C ILE A 246 5.02 -11.61 2.24
N PHE A 247 5.06 -11.84 3.54
CA PHE A 247 6.09 -11.27 4.42
C PHE A 247 7.43 -11.99 4.19
N ASP A 248 8.07 -11.69 3.07
CA ASP A 248 9.39 -12.21 2.70
C ASP A 248 10.25 -11.11 2.08
N LYS A 249 11.51 -11.04 2.48
CA LYS A 249 12.48 -10.05 1.96
C LYS A 249 13.19 -10.54 0.69
N ASP A 250 12.92 -11.78 0.27
CA ASP A 250 13.48 -12.37 -0.95
C ASP A 250 12.42 -12.36 -2.07
N PRO A 251 12.67 -11.71 -3.21
CA PRO A 251 11.72 -11.68 -4.34
C PRO A 251 11.27 -13.07 -4.82
N ARG A 252 12.10 -14.10 -4.62
CA ARG A 252 11.77 -15.48 -4.97
C ARG A 252 10.64 -16.07 -4.12
N GLY A 253 10.44 -15.55 -2.92
CA GLY A 253 9.29 -15.92 -2.09
C GLY A 253 7.97 -15.46 -2.70
N ILE A 254 7.99 -14.28 -3.36
CA ILE A 254 6.84 -13.73 -4.07
C ILE A 254 6.63 -14.44 -5.42
N GLU A 255 7.72 -14.71 -6.16
CA GLU A 255 7.68 -15.41 -7.46
C GLU A 255 6.86 -16.71 -7.40
N ALA A 256 6.96 -17.44 -6.31
CA ALA A 256 6.23 -18.69 -6.12
C ALA A 256 4.69 -18.55 -6.20
N TYR A 257 4.17 -17.34 -6.04
CA TYR A 257 2.73 -17.02 -6.04
C TYR A 257 2.30 -16.17 -7.27
N THR A 258 3.20 -15.91 -8.21
CA THR A 258 2.84 -15.27 -9.48
C THR A 258 2.04 -16.22 -10.37
N GLY A 259 1.19 -15.67 -11.25
CA GLY A 259 0.36 -16.48 -12.14
C GLY A 259 -0.86 -17.15 -11.49
N LEU A 260 -1.14 -16.85 -10.21
CA LEU A 260 -2.31 -17.37 -9.47
C LEU A 260 -3.52 -16.43 -9.55
N GLY A 261 -3.45 -15.38 -10.38
CA GLY A 261 -4.50 -14.38 -10.56
C GLY A 261 -4.46 -13.24 -9.54
N ILE A 262 -3.50 -13.21 -8.63
CA ILE A 262 -3.17 -12.06 -7.78
C ILE A 262 -2.37 -11.09 -8.63
N ASP A 263 -2.81 -9.82 -8.72
CA ASP A 263 -2.25 -8.85 -9.67
C ASP A 263 -0.90 -8.29 -9.22
N GLY A 264 -0.71 -8.11 -7.92
CA GLY A 264 0.51 -7.60 -7.32
C GLY A 264 0.68 -8.06 -5.88
N PHE A 265 1.79 -7.69 -5.28
CA PHE A 265 2.09 -8.01 -3.88
C PHE A 265 2.63 -6.78 -3.15
N VAL A 266 2.42 -6.73 -1.84
CA VAL A 266 3.07 -5.75 -0.96
C VAL A 266 4.57 -6.04 -0.98
N ASP A 267 5.37 -5.08 -1.46
CA ASP A 267 6.77 -5.32 -1.83
C ASP A 267 7.73 -5.20 -0.63
N PHE A 268 7.76 -6.25 0.20
CA PHE A 268 8.69 -6.36 1.32
C PHE A 268 10.18 -6.41 0.90
N PRO A 269 10.56 -7.04 -0.23
CA PRO A 269 11.93 -6.94 -0.73
C PRO A 269 12.37 -5.50 -1.01
N LEU A 270 11.52 -4.69 -1.68
CA LEU A 270 11.82 -3.28 -1.90
C LEU A 270 11.87 -2.50 -0.59
N ASN A 271 10.94 -2.75 0.33
CA ASN A 271 10.93 -2.13 1.65
C ASN A 271 12.26 -2.31 2.39
N GLU A 272 12.83 -3.52 2.36
CA GLU A 272 14.16 -3.81 2.94
C GLU A 272 15.26 -2.95 2.33
N GLU A 273 15.25 -2.78 1.00
CA GLU A 273 16.23 -1.94 0.29
C GLU A 273 16.04 -0.45 0.62
N LEU A 274 14.81 0.05 0.63
CA LEU A 274 14.49 1.44 0.99
C LEU A 274 14.93 1.77 2.42
N ARG A 275 14.60 0.90 3.36
CA ARG A 275 14.99 1.06 4.77
C ARG A 275 16.50 0.97 4.94
N SER A 276 17.16 0.02 4.27
CA SER A 276 18.61 -0.12 4.29
C SER A 276 19.33 1.14 3.79
N VAL A 277 18.82 1.77 2.73
CA VAL A 277 19.45 2.96 2.14
C VAL A 277 19.09 4.22 2.94
N PHE A 278 17.80 4.49 3.17
CA PHE A 278 17.38 5.80 3.69
C PHE A 278 17.35 5.89 5.23
N GLN A 279 17.44 4.78 5.96
CA GLN A 279 17.51 4.79 7.43
C GLN A 279 18.93 4.65 8.00
N HIS A 280 19.93 4.49 7.14
CA HIS A 280 21.31 4.27 7.55
C HIS A 280 22.27 5.26 6.88
N VAL A 281 23.48 5.38 7.40
CA VAL A 281 24.58 6.15 6.80
C VAL A 281 25.54 5.22 6.05
N ASP A 282 26.17 5.76 5.03
CA ASP A 282 27.25 5.08 4.27
C ASP A 282 26.83 3.77 3.59
N VAL A 283 25.56 3.56 3.36
CA VAL A 283 25.04 2.47 2.52
C VAL A 283 25.10 2.88 1.06
N SER A 284 25.49 1.95 0.20
CA SER A 284 25.56 2.23 -1.23
C SER A 284 24.17 2.31 -1.84
N MET A 285 23.92 3.32 -2.66
CA MET A 285 22.66 3.47 -3.40
C MET A 285 22.54 2.49 -4.57
N ASP A 286 23.61 1.75 -4.94
CA ASP A 286 23.57 0.70 -5.97
C ASP A 286 22.61 -0.46 -5.63
N ARG A 287 22.24 -0.61 -4.37
CA ARG A 287 21.20 -1.54 -3.92
C ARG A 287 19.88 -1.31 -4.66
N LEU A 288 19.48 -0.05 -4.84
CA LEU A 288 18.22 0.33 -5.46
C LEU A 288 18.13 -0.08 -6.95
N PRO A 289 19.08 0.29 -7.85
CA PRO A 289 19.07 -0.19 -9.24
C PRO A 289 19.33 -1.70 -9.37
N ASN A 290 20.00 -2.34 -8.41
CA ASN A 290 20.10 -3.80 -8.41
C ASN A 290 18.74 -4.43 -8.11
N TYR A 291 17.95 -3.85 -7.21
CA TYR A 291 16.59 -4.28 -6.96
C TYR A 291 15.72 -4.25 -8.24
N TRP A 292 15.82 -3.24 -9.11
CA TRP A 292 15.04 -3.20 -10.36
C TRP A 292 15.24 -4.44 -11.23
N LYS A 293 16.49 -4.94 -11.30
CA LYS A 293 16.81 -6.17 -12.06
C LYS A 293 16.18 -7.42 -11.44
N TYR A 294 16.04 -7.42 -10.12
CA TYR A 294 15.35 -8.51 -9.43
C TYR A 294 13.84 -8.44 -9.67
N SER A 295 13.23 -7.27 -9.55
CA SER A 295 11.80 -7.09 -9.79
C SER A 295 11.41 -7.47 -11.23
N GLU A 296 12.17 -7.05 -12.22
CA GLU A 296 11.98 -7.44 -13.64
C GLU A 296 12.17 -8.96 -13.88
N THR A 297 12.92 -9.65 -13.02
CA THR A 297 13.20 -11.08 -13.18
C THR A 297 12.16 -11.97 -12.52
N PHE A 298 11.66 -11.57 -11.35
CA PHE A 298 10.86 -12.44 -10.48
C PHE A 298 9.38 -12.06 -10.41
N TYR A 299 9.02 -10.81 -10.74
CA TYR A 299 7.62 -10.37 -10.69
C TYR A 299 6.96 -10.48 -12.05
N GLU A 300 5.68 -10.88 -12.06
CA GLU A 300 4.88 -10.96 -13.27
C GLU A 300 4.67 -9.56 -13.86
N ASP A 301 4.30 -8.61 -13.02
CA ASP A 301 4.18 -7.19 -13.36
C ASP A 301 4.72 -6.29 -12.25
N PRO A 302 5.96 -5.77 -12.39
CA PRO A 302 6.53 -4.84 -11.42
C PRO A 302 5.74 -3.54 -11.22
N TYR A 303 4.88 -3.17 -12.18
CA TYR A 303 4.09 -1.94 -12.10
C TYR A 303 2.87 -2.08 -11.18
N LEU A 304 2.45 -3.32 -10.89
CA LEU A 304 1.33 -3.61 -10.01
C LEU A 304 1.77 -3.98 -8.58
N MET A 305 3.06 -3.94 -8.29
CA MET A 305 3.56 -4.17 -6.93
C MET A 305 3.27 -2.99 -6.03
N GLY A 306 2.92 -3.25 -4.76
CA GLY A 306 2.66 -2.22 -3.76
C GLY A 306 3.93 -1.79 -3.03
N ASN A 307 4.47 -0.62 -3.38
CA ASN A 307 5.70 -0.07 -2.80
C ASN A 307 5.40 0.66 -1.49
N PHE A 308 6.16 0.38 -0.42
CA PHE A 308 5.92 1.00 0.89
C PHE A 308 7.22 1.16 1.70
N ILE A 309 7.21 2.06 2.70
CA ILE A 309 8.34 2.28 3.62
C ILE A 309 8.06 1.83 5.05
N ASP A 310 6.80 1.85 5.47
CA ASP A 310 6.32 1.29 6.74
C ASP A 310 4.85 0.83 6.61
N ASN A 311 4.44 -0.05 7.53
CA ASN A 311 3.07 -0.53 7.65
C ASN A 311 2.73 -0.83 9.12
N HIS A 312 1.61 -1.51 9.35
CA HIS A 312 1.09 -1.83 10.67
C HIS A 312 1.83 -2.99 11.38
N ASP A 313 2.71 -3.74 10.68
CA ASP A 313 3.42 -4.91 11.21
C ASP A 313 4.90 -4.66 11.49
N MET A 314 5.35 -3.43 11.30
CA MET A 314 6.76 -3.07 11.52
C MET A 314 6.91 -1.71 12.19
N SER A 315 8.06 -1.49 12.80
CA SER A 315 8.40 -0.17 13.34
C SER A 315 8.33 0.91 12.28
N ARG A 316 7.83 2.09 12.65
CA ARG A 316 7.76 3.25 11.76
C ARG A 316 9.12 3.59 11.16
N PHE A 317 9.12 4.05 9.92
CA PHE A 317 10.33 4.47 9.21
C PHE A 317 11.10 5.54 9.99
N THR A 318 10.40 6.52 10.52
CA THR A 318 10.96 7.66 11.26
C THR A 318 11.67 7.24 12.54
N MET A 319 11.17 6.24 13.26
CA MET A 319 11.78 5.75 14.48
C MET A 319 13.19 5.18 14.24
N LEU A 320 13.35 4.33 13.24
CA LEU A 320 14.66 3.73 12.95
C LEU A 320 15.64 4.75 12.36
N ALA A 321 15.15 5.70 11.55
CA ALA A 321 15.98 6.80 11.07
C ALA A 321 16.52 7.64 12.24
N GLU A 322 15.67 7.97 13.22
CA GLU A 322 16.06 8.70 14.43
C GLU A 322 17.09 7.91 15.27
N GLN A 323 16.85 6.63 15.50
CA GLN A 323 17.79 5.76 16.23
C GLN A 323 19.17 5.69 15.57
N ASN A 324 19.23 5.79 14.26
CA ASN A 324 20.46 5.82 13.48
C ASN A 324 21.06 7.24 13.33
N ASN A 325 20.58 8.23 14.11
CA ASN A 325 20.99 9.62 14.07
C ASN A 325 20.80 10.30 12.71
N MET A 326 19.83 9.85 11.93
CA MET A 326 19.38 10.49 10.69
C MET A 326 18.36 11.57 11.02
N PHE A 327 18.20 12.56 10.12
CA PHE A 327 17.11 13.52 10.24
C PHE A 327 15.83 12.93 9.56
N PRO A 328 14.85 12.42 10.34
CA PRO A 328 13.76 11.63 9.79
C PRO A 328 12.97 12.32 8.67
N PRO A 329 12.60 13.62 8.77
CA PRO A 329 11.84 14.27 7.70
C PRO A 329 12.58 14.31 6.36
N THR A 330 13.89 14.58 6.35
CA THR A 330 14.67 14.58 5.11
C THR A 330 14.76 13.19 4.51
N ARG A 331 14.99 12.18 5.34
CA ARG A 331 15.09 10.78 4.89
C ARG A 331 13.76 10.25 4.38
N TRP A 332 12.69 10.64 5.04
CA TRP A 332 11.34 10.34 4.60
C TRP A 332 11.05 10.93 3.21
N LYS A 333 11.35 12.22 3.00
CA LYS A 333 11.21 12.87 1.68
C LYS A 333 12.00 12.15 0.58
N GLN A 334 13.22 11.73 0.86
CA GLN A 334 14.04 10.98 -0.10
C GLN A 334 13.43 9.63 -0.44
N ALA A 335 12.97 8.87 0.57
CA ALA A 335 12.33 7.57 0.38
C ALA A 335 11.00 7.71 -0.38
N ILE A 336 10.16 8.69 -0.03
CA ILE A 336 8.90 8.97 -0.73
C ILE A 336 9.16 9.39 -2.18
N THR A 337 10.11 10.29 -2.43
CA THR A 337 10.47 10.68 -3.81
C THR A 337 10.84 9.45 -4.64
N TYR A 338 11.69 8.60 -4.09
CA TYR A 338 12.08 7.38 -4.78
C TYR A 338 10.86 6.47 -5.03
N MET A 339 10.07 6.20 -4.01
CA MET A 339 8.90 5.32 -4.07
C MET A 339 7.86 5.78 -5.11
N TYR A 340 7.63 7.11 -5.22
CA TYR A 340 6.67 7.69 -6.17
C TYR A 340 7.19 7.79 -7.61
N THR A 341 8.50 7.63 -7.82
CA THR A 341 9.13 7.83 -9.13
C THR A 341 9.66 6.55 -9.78
N ILE A 342 9.59 5.41 -9.09
CA ILE A 342 9.90 4.08 -9.65
C ILE A 342 8.63 3.34 -10.10
N PRO A 343 8.74 2.22 -10.86
CA PRO A 343 7.61 1.32 -11.11
C PRO A 343 6.98 0.80 -9.82
N GLY A 344 5.68 0.54 -9.87
CA GLY A 344 4.87 0.07 -8.75
C GLY A 344 3.90 1.13 -8.20
N ILE A 345 2.99 0.72 -7.35
CA ILE A 345 1.93 1.54 -6.75
C ILE A 345 2.41 1.99 -5.37
N PRO A 346 2.63 3.28 -5.11
CA PRO A 346 3.04 3.75 -3.80
C PRO A 346 1.92 3.56 -2.78
N ILE A 347 2.28 2.98 -1.63
CA ILE A 347 1.40 2.78 -0.46
C ILE A 347 1.98 3.54 0.71
N VAL A 348 1.23 4.46 1.28
CA VAL A 348 1.63 5.25 2.46
C VAL A 348 0.72 4.92 3.62
N TYR A 349 1.29 4.41 4.70
CA TYR A 349 0.60 4.10 5.94
C TYR A 349 0.26 5.38 6.68
N TYR A 350 -0.98 5.52 7.18
CA TYR A 350 -1.46 6.72 7.87
C TYR A 350 -0.45 7.20 8.92
N GLY A 351 -0.28 8.49 9.02
CA GLY A 351 0.64 9.14 9.95
C GLY A 351 2.09 9.21 9.46
N SER A 352 2.47 8.52 8.39
CA SER A 352 3.81 8.68 7.79
C SER A 352 4.03 10.11 7.30
N GLU A 353 3.01 10.74 6.74
CA GLU A 353 3.00 12.11 6.23
C GLU A 353 3.15 13.20 7.30
N ILE A 354 3.05 12.81 8.56
CA ILE A 354 3.31 13.68 9.73
C ILE A 354 4.53 13.22 10.53
N ALA A 355 5.35 12.32 9.97
CA ALA A 355 6.49 11.68 10.63
C ALA A 355 6.10 11.02 11.96
N LEU A 356 4.91 10.41 12.03
CA LEU A 356 4.47 9.70 13.22
C LEU A 356 5.48 8.63 13.59
N ASN A 357 5.98 8.69 14.82
CA ASN A 357 6.97 7.76 15.34
C ASN A 357 6.29 6.56 16.01
N GLY A 358 6.97 5.41 16.07
CA GLY A 358 6.48 4.24 16.78
C GLY A 358 7.37 3.02 16.55
N GLY A 359 7.53 2.22 17.61
CA GLY A 359 8.24 0.94 17.58
C GLY A 359 7.41 -0.18 16.96
N GLU A 360 7.60 -1.39 17.48
CA GLU A 360 6.80 -2.55 17.07
C GLU A 360 5.39 -2.47 17.67
N ASP A 361 4.47 -3.32 17.18
CA ASP A 361 3.10 -3.43 17.67
C ASP A 361 3.03 -3.49 19.22
N PRO A 362 2.19 -2.67 19.85
CA PRO A 362 1.18 -1.75 19.29
C PRO A 362 1.67 -0.31 19.08
N ASP A 363 2.95 -0.01 19.30
CA ASP A 363 3.47 1.36 19.31
C ASP A 363 3.50 2.00 17.90
N ASN A 364 3.59 1.20 16.84
CA ASN A 364 3.48 1.64 15.44
C ASN A 364 2.03 1.98 15.01
N ARG A 365 1.04 1.71 15.88
CA ARG A 365 -0.41 1.87 15.63
C ARG A 365 -1.02 2.98 16.50
N ARG A 366 -0.26 4.07 16.71
CA ARG A 366 -0.73 5.24 17.49
C ARG A 366 -1.84 5.96 16.75
N LEU A 367 -2.72 6.64 17.52
CA LEU A 367 -3.75 7.51 16.96
C LEU A 367 -3.15 8.56 16.02
N MET A 368 -3.85 8.80 14.91
CA MET A 368 -3.54 9.89 13.98
C MET A 368 -3.68 11.25 14.66
N ASN A 369 -2.79 12.16 14.33
CA ASN A 369 -2.83 13.54 14.80
C ASN A 369 -2.90 14.51 13.61
N PHE A 370 -4.07 15.06 13.36
CA PHE A 370 -4.30 16.02 12.28
C PHE A 370 -3.84 17.45 12.59
N ASN A 371 -3.34 17.73 13.81
CA ASN A 371 -2.88 19.06 14.24
C ASN A 371 -1.35 19.11 14.28
N THR A 372 -0.71 18.94 13.13
CA THR A 372 0.75 18.87 13.01
C THR A 372 1.29 19.83 11.97
N ASP A 373 2.62 19.86 11.80
CA ASP A 373 3.32 20.63 10.77
C ASP A 373 2.92 20.12 9.38
N GLU A 374 2.59 21.04 8.50
CA GLU A 374 2.09 20.75 7.14
C GLU A 374 3.22 20.46 6.14
N GLU A 375 4.50 20.64 6.49
CA GLU A 375 5.63 20.54 5.54
C GLU A 375 5.71 19.21 4.80
N LEU A 376 5.49 18.08 5.48
CA LEU A 376 5.54 16.77 4.84
C LEU A 376 4.24 16.45 4.09
N ILE A 377 3.11 16.97 4.57
CA ILE A 377 1.80 16.87 3.91
C ILE A 377 1.84 17.60 2.57
N GLU A 378 2.33 18.84 2.54
CA GLU A 378 2.54 19.58 1.29
C GLU A 378 3.50 18.85 0.35
N TYR A 379 4.60 18.32 0.89
CA TYR A 379 5.59 17.61 0.08
C TYR A 379 5.04 16.37 -0.60
N ILE A 380 4.27 15.54 0.11
CA ILE A 380 3.67 14.33 -0.49
C ILE A 380 2.61 14.71 -1.52
N GLY A 381 1.85 15.78 -1.28
CA GLY A 381 0.91 16.36 -2.23
C GLY A 381 1.59 16.77 -3.53
N ASP A 382 2.71 17.48 -3.46
CA ASP A 382 3.49 17.89 -4.63
C ASP A 382 4.00 16.68 -5.43
N VAL A 383 4.53 15.66 -4.75
CA VAL A 383 5.05 14.43 -5.40
C VAL A 383 3.90 13.59 -5.96
N GLY A 384 2.78 13.50 -5.25
CA GLY A 384 1.56 12.83 -5.70
C GLY A 384 0.97 13.47 -6.96
N GLN A 385 0.91 14.80 -6.99
CA GLN A 385 0.46 15.55 -8.17
C GLN A 385 1.39 15.30 -9.37
N LEU A 386 2.71 15.37 -9.17
CA LEU A 386 3.67 15.07 -10.25
C LEU A 386 3.45 13.66 -10.82
N ARG A 387 3.19 12.66 -9.98
CA ARG A 387 2.91 11.30 -10.45
C ARG A 387 1.62 11.21 -11.26
N GLN A 388 0.58 11.94 -10.89
CA GLN A 388 -0.69 11.97 -11.63
C GLN A 388 -0.56 12.69 -12.98
N GLU A 389 0.27 13.76 -13.05
CA GLU A 389 0.45 14.59 -14.25
C GLU A 389 1.42 13.98 -15.26
N LEU A 390 2.31 13.06 -14.83
CA LEU A 390 3.43 12.56 -15.62
C LEU A 390 3.33 11.03 -15.80
N PRO A 391 2.68 10.55 -16.87
CA PRO A 391 2.52 9.12 -17.18
C PRO A 391 3.84 8.34 -17.21
N ALA A 392 4.96 8.98 -17.50
CA ALA A 392 6.27 8.35 -17.41
C ALA A 392 6.61 7.85 -16.00
N LEU A 393 6.05 8.43 -14.94
CA LEU A 393 6.26 7.97 -13.56
C LEU A 393 5.44 6.72 -13.21
N THR A 394 4.31 6.51 -13.87
CA THR A 394 3.42 5.37 -13.60
C THR A 394 3.63 4.22 -14.60
N ARG A 395 3.80 4.52 -15.88
CA ARG A 395 3.81 3.57 -17.00
C ARG A 395 5.17 3.46 -17.71
N GLY A 396 6.10 4.39 -17.43
CA GLY A 396 7.37 4.49 -18.13
C GLY A 396 8.38 3.41 -17.72
N THR A 397 9.27 3.10 -18.62
CA THR A 397 10.46 2.29 -18.32
C THR A 397 11.39 3.04 -17.37
N ILE A 398 12.28 2.30 -16.69
CA ILE A 398 13.29 2.87 -15.80
C ILE A 398 14.69 2.54 -16.32
N GLU A 399 15.59 3.54 -16.35
CA GLU A 399 16.97 3.33 -16.78
C GLU A 399 17.93 4.11 -15.88
N LEU A 400 18.97 3.43 -15.39
CA LEU A 400 20.04 4.05 -14.61
C LEU A 400 20.89 4.95 -15.52
N LEU A 401 20.98 6.23 -15.17
CA LEU A 401 21.87 7.19 -15.86
C LEU A 401 23.22 7.33 -15.16
N GLY A 402 23.26 7.11 -13.86
CA GLY A 402 24.49 7.15 -13.11
C GLY A 402 24.27 7.01 -11.62
N GLU A 403 25.30 6.49 -10.96
CA GLU A 403 25.38 6.38 -9.51
C GLU A 403 26.75 6.77 -8.99
N ASP A 404 26.79 7.30 -7.81
CA ASP A 404 28.01 7.48 -6.99
C ASP A 404 27.59 7.26 -5.53
N LYS A 405 28.55 7.02 -4.65
CA LYS A 405 28.26 6.86 -3.23
C LYS A 405 27.41 8.04 -2.71
N GLY A 406 26.17 7.76 -2.33
CA GLY A 406 25.18 8.72 -1.86
C GLY A 406 24.49 9.55 -2.95
N MET A 407 24.60 9.16 -4.23
CA MET A 407 23.85 9.79 -5.32
C MET A 407 23.36 8.75 -6.33
N LEU A 408 22.10 8.88 -6.73
CA LEU A 408 21.46 8.07 -7.76
C LEU A 408 20.76 8.97 -8.77
N VAL A 409 20.98 8.70 -10.07
CA VAL A 409 20.31 9.40 -11.16
C VAL A 409 19.77 8.38 -12.14
N TYR A 410 18.48 8.45 -12.43
CA TYR A 410 17.82 7.57 -13.39
C TYR A 410 16.79 8.36 -14.21
N LYS A 411 16.34 7.78 -15.30
CA LYS A 411 15.23 8.30 -16.10
C LYS A 411 14.04 7.36 -16.08
N ARG A 412 12.87 7.97 -16.24
CA ARG A 412 11.61 7.32 -16.60
C ARG A 412 11.23 7.79 -17.98
N GLU A 413 10.78 6.88 -18.84
CA GLU A 413 10.47 7.19 -20.24
C GLU A 413 9.18 6.48 -20.67
N TYR A 414 8.22 7.26 -21.15
CA TYR A 414 6.95 6.77 -21.68
C TYR A 414 6.56 7.62 -22.87
N GLU A 415 6.35 7.00 -24.03
CA GLU A 415 6.06 7.69 -25.29
C GLU A 415 7.05 8.83 -25.59
N ASP A 416 6.57 10.07 -25.61
CA ASP A 416 7.39 11.27 -25.87
C ASP A 416 7.89 11.94 -24.57
N GLU A 417 7.53 11.38 -23.40
CA GLU A 417 7.86 11.98 -22.11
C GLU A 417 9.10 11.31 -21.49
N THR A 418 10.05 12.13 -21.06
CA THR A 418 11.25 11.68 -20.34
C THR A 418 11.42 12.49 -19.06
N ILE A 419 11.41 11.81 -17.92
CA ILE A 419 11.63 12.41 -16.59
C ILE A 419 12.97 11.92 -16.05
N VAL A 420 13.80 12.85 -15.60
CA VAL A 420 15.08 12.54 -14.92
C VAL A 420 14.92 12.81 -13.42
N VAL A 421 15.17 11.78 -12.63
CA VAL A 421 15.16 11.84 -11.18
C VAL A 421 16.58 11.76 -10.65
N ALA A 422 16.94 12.68 -9.73
CA ALA A 422 18.22 12.69 -9.05
C ALA A 422 18.03 12.77 -7.54
N ILE A 423 18.57 11.77 -6.81
CA ILE A 423 18.51 11.69 -5.35
C ILE A 423 19.92 11.74 -4.80
N ASN A 424 20.16 12.65 -3.85
CA ASN A 424 21.41 12.77 -3.13
C ASN A 424 21.15 12.56 -1.63
N ASP A 425 21.60 11.45 -1.07
CA ASP A 425 21.47 11.13 0.35
C ASP A 425 22.71 11.49 1.19
N SER A 426 23.74 12.03 0.53
CA SER A 426 24.96 12.49 1.20
C SER A 426 24.79 13.87 1.82
N SER A 427 25.64 14.20 2.78
CA SER A 427 25.72 15.54 3.37
C SER A 427 26.44 16.58 2.50
N GLU A 428 26.95 16.16 1.34
CA GLU A 428 27.76 16.99 0.45
C GLU A 428 27.05 17.26 -0.88
N THR A 429 27.36 18.38 -1.52
CA THR A 429 26.93 18.61 -2.90
C THR A 429 27.65 17.65 -3.83
N LYS A 430 26.88 16.86 -4.56
CA LYS A 430 27.38 15.91 -5.56
C LYS A 430 27.19 16.45 -6.97
N THR A 431 28.04 16.00 -7.87
CA THR A 431 27.91 16.26 -9.30
C THR A 431 28.11 14.97 -10.06
N ILE A 432 27.13 14.59 -10.85
CA ILE A 432 27.21 13.47 -11.78
C ILE A 432 27.06 14.00 -13.22
N VAL A 433 27.78 13.44 -14.15
CA VAL A 433 27.66 13.77 -15.57
C VAL A 433 26.93 12.63 -16.25
N VAL A 434 25.77 12.94 -16.81
CA VAL A 434 24.96 11.99 -17.56
C VAL A 434 25.10 12.26 -19.06
N ASP A 435 25.01 11.22 -19.88
CA ASP A 435 25.05 11.37 -21.35
C ASP A 435 23.73 11.99 -21.83
N ALA A 436 23.80 13.22 -22.33
CA ALA A 436 22.65 13.95 -22.85
C ALA A 436 22.03 13.30 -24.11
N SER A 437 22.74 12.46 -24.81
CA SER A 437 22.20 11.75 -25.99
C SER A 437 21.08 10.78 -25.63
N SER A 438 21.03 10.33 -24.36
CA SER A 438 19.95 9.52 -23.80
C SER A 438 18.70 10.34 -23.44
N LEU A 439 18.79 11.68 -23.50
CA LEU A 439 17.73 12.63 -23.10
C LEU A 439 17.16 13.40 -24.32
N GLU A 440 17.68 13.16 -25.52
CA GLU A 440 17.19 13.84 -26.73
C GLU A 440 15.83 13.25 -27.12
N ASN A 441 14.79 14.08 -27.08
CA ASN A 441 13.49 13.79 -27.66
C ASN A 441 13.70 13.50 -29.16
N LYS A 442 13.46 12.30 -29.60
CA LYS A 442 13.39 11.93 -31.02
C LYS A 442 12.12 12.51 -31.64
N LYS A 443 12.02 13.83 -31.74
CA LYS A 443 11.14 14.44 -32.73
C LYS A 443 11.85 14.37 -34.09
N GLU A 444 11.77 13.22 -34.76
CA GLU A 444 11.89 13.19 -36.20
C GLU A 444 10.49 13.46 -36.76
N THR A 445 10.44 14.50 -37.59
CA THR A 445 9.33 14.96 -38.41
C THR A 445 8.78 13.89 -39.34
#